data_bf1c8d1634964fde9a87b2f36c0274f8
#
_entry.id   bf1c8d1634964fde9a87b2f36c0274f8
#
_cell.length_a   1.000
_cell.length_b   1.000
_cell.length_c   1.000
_cell.angle_alpha   90.00
_cell.angle_beta   90.00
_cell.angle_gamma   90.00
#
_symmetry.space_group_name_H-M   'P 1'
#
loop_
_entity.id
_entity.type
_entity.pdbx_description
1 polymer ?
#
loop_
_entity_poly.entity_id
_entity_poly.type
_entity_poly.pdbx_seq_one_letter_code
_entity_poly.pdbx_strand_id
1 'polypeptide(L)'
;MINLFDNFDQGSQDLYQSLIFSGYDNRTVVINDNGFLPRNIISPYSFFANYYNEKTTKAKSFYQIQVPRFWEIKANGNYAEIFDGDQRRGKMNYFLPLAYHRIVETVEWFDRTGIIRSMDSYNCFGLRFAETIFDKTGRAVLKSYFNQFGQEIIVENFQTGNI
;
A
#
# COMPACT_ATOMS: atom_id res chain seq x y z
N MET A 1 18.15 -20.37 8.80
CA MET A 1 18.19 -18.97 9.29
C MET A 1 17.19 -18.17 8.50
N ILE A 2 16.58 -17.13 9.07
CA ILE A 2 15.61 -16.25 8.41
C ILE A 2 16.10 -14.82 8.61
N ASN A 3 16.06 -14.01 7.55
CA ASN A 3 16.26 -12.57 7.65
C ASN A 3 14.90 -11.93 7.94
N LEU A 4 14.83 -11.04 8.92
CA LEU A 4 13.61 -10.34 9.30
C LEU A 4 13.87 -8.83 9.23
N PHE A 5 13.02 -8.12 8.48
CA PHE A 5 13.03 -6.66 8.37
C PHE A 5 11.67 -6.09 8.75
N ASP A 6 11.67 -4.96 9.42
CA ASP A 6 10.41 -4.24 9.71
C ASP A 6 9.83 -3.64 8.43
N ASN A 7 10.67 -2.96 7.65
CA ASN A 7 10.33 -2.36 6.36
C ASN A 7 11.37 -2.74 5.32
N PHE A 8 11.03 -2.62 4.04
CA PHE A 8 11.96 -2.89 2.94
C PHE A 8 12.33 -1.58 2.23
N ASP A 9 12.88 -0.64 3.01
CA ASP A 9 13.44 0.63 2.54
C ASP A 9 14.81 0.45 1.87
N GLN A 10 15.42 1.54 1.42
CA GLN A 10 16.72 1.48 0.74
C GLN A 10 17.81 0.84 1.60
N GLY A 11 17.87 1.17 2.90
CA GLY A 11 18.86 0.58 3.82
C GLY A 11 18.69 -0.93 3.99
N SER A 12 17.44 -1.38 4.11
CA SER A 12 17.11 -2.81 4.16
C SER A 12 17.43 -3.53 2.85
N GLN A 13 17.21 -2.89 1.69
CA GLN A 13 17.57 -3.41 0.38
C GLN A 13 19.09 -3.56 0.23
N ASP A 14 19.85 -2.55 0.64
CA ASP A 14 21.32 -2.58 0.56
C ASP A 14 21.89 -3.69 1.47
N LEU A 15 21.36 -3.83 2.68
CA LEU A 15 21.74 -4.93 3.59
C LEU A 15 21.37 -6.29 3.01
N TYR A 16 20.16 -6.44 2.46
CA TYR A 16 19.70 -7.67 1.81
C TYR A 16 20.64 -8.06 0.67
N GLN A 17 21.00 -7.13 -0.22
CA GLN A 17 21.94 -7.37 -1.31
C GLN A 17 23.32 -7.79 -0.79
N SER A 18 23.82 -7.14 0.26
CA SER A 18 25.09 -7.48 0.88
C SER A 18 25.11 -8.90 1.44
N LEU A 19 23.99 -9.33 2.06
CA LEU A 19 23.83 -10.70 2.55
C LEU A 19 23.86 -11.71 1.41
N ILE A 20 23.15 -11.47 0.31
CA ILE A 20 23.16 -12.35 -0.88
C ILE A 20 24.58 -12.45 -1.46
N PHE A 21 25.28 -11.32 -1.64
CA PHE A 21 26.66 -11.31 -2.16
C PHE A 21 27.64 -12.06 -1.26
N SER A 22 27.38 -12.09 0.06
CA SER A 22 28.19 -12.82 1.03
C SER A 22 27.82 -14.31 1.13
N GLY A 23 26.91 -14.80 0.29
CA GLY A 23 26.47 -16.20 0.25
C GLY A 23 25.39 -16.57 1.27
N TYR A 24 24.79 -15.59 1.93
CA TYR A 24 23.67 -15.79 2.87
C TYR A 24 22.32 -15.67 2.16
N ASP A 25 21.99 -16.63 1.31
CA ASP A 25 20.67 -16.70 0.65
C ASP A 25 19.63 -17.32 1.58
N ASN A 26 19.27 -16.59 2.62
CA ASN A 26 18.24 -17.01 3.58
C ASN A 26 16.85 -16.52 3.14
N ARG A 27 15.82 -17.24 3.59
CA ARG A 27 14.45 -16.74 3.45
C ARG A 27 14.32 -15.38 4.14
N THR A 28 13.76 -14.42 3.45
CA THR A 28 13.59 -13.05 3.94
C THR A 28 12.11 -12.75 4.14
N VAL A 29 11.81 -12.23 5.31
CA VAL A 29 10.46 -11.81 5.73
C VAL A 29 10.50 -10.32 6.05
N VAL A 30 9.51 -9.59 5.55
CA VAL A 30 9.28 -8.16 5.83
C VAL A 30 7.95 -8.04 6.55
N ILE A 31 7.94 -7.36 7.70
CA ILE A 31 6.72 -7.21 8.51
C ILE A 31 5.73 -6.27 7.84
N ASN A 32 6.19 -5.06 7.46
CA ASN A 32 5.33 -4.04 6.87
C ASN A 32 5.40 -4.12 5.33
N ASP A 33 4.37 -4.70 4.74
CA ASP A 33 4.24 -4.84 3.30
C ASP A 33 3.65 -3.56 2.69
N ASN A 34 4.36 -2.97 1.75
CA ASN A 34 3.87 -1.84 0.96
C ASN A 34 3.20 -2.25 -0.35
N GLY A 35 3.05 -3.56 -0.61
CA GLY A 35 2.46 -4.10 -1.83
C GLY A 35 3.42 -4.23 -3.01
N PHE A 36 4.69 -3.83 -2.88
CA PHE A 36 5.69 -3.82 -3.95
C PHE A 36 6.97 -4.58 -3.58
N LEU A 37 6.87 -5.54 -2.67
CA LEU A 37 8.00 -6.37 -2.30
C LEU A 37 8.48 -7.23 -3.48
N PRO A 38 9.78 -7.50 -3.60
CA PRO A 38 10.32 -8.48 -4.54
C PRO A 38 9.70 -9.86 -4.32
N ARG A 39 9.54 -10.64 -5.40
CA ARG A 39 8.85 -11.97 -5.36
C ARG A 39 9.47 -12.99 -4.41
N ASN A 40 10.74 -12.87 -4.12
CA ASN A 40 11.49 -13.75 -3.22
C ASN A 40 11.43 -13.31 -1.75
N ILE A 41 10.77 -12.21 -1.45
CA ILE A 41 10.55 -11.67 -0.11
C ILE A 41 9.09 -11.87 0.26
N ILE A 42 8.84 -12.36 1.45
CA ILE A 42 7.52 -12.71 1.94
C ILE A 42 7.13 -11.75 3.07
N SER A 43 5.89 -11.30 3.08
CA SER A 43 5.27 -10.69 4.26
C SER A 43 4.24 -11.64 4.86
N PRO A 44 3.86 -11.48 6.14
CA PRO A 44 2.75 -12.22 6.72
C PRO A 44 1.47 -12.08 5.90
N TYR A 45 1.21 -10.88 5.38
CA TYR A 45 0.01 -10.57 4.60
C TYR A 45 0.04 -11.23 3.22
N SER A 46 1.15 -11.11 2.49
CA SER A 46 1.29 -11.75 1.18
C SER A 46 1.21 -13.27 1.25
N PHE A 47 1.70 -13.85 2.35
CA PHE A 47 1.62 -15.28 2.59
C PHE A 47 0.17 -15.75 2.76
N PHE A 48 -0.62 -15.11 3.61
CA PHE A 48 -2.02 -15.48 3.83
C PHE A 48 -2.94 -15.08 2.68
N ALA A 49 -2.63 -13.99 1.97
CA ALA A 49 -3.42 -13.52 0.84
C ALA A 49 -3.18 -14.31 -0.45
N ASN A 50 -2.06 -15.03 -0.54
CA ASN A 50 -1.66 -15.84 -1.70
C ASN A 50 -1.63 -15.06 -3.03
N TYR A 51 -1.18 -13.79 -3.01
CA TYR A 51 -1.15 -12.90 -4.19
C TYR A 51 -0.27 -13.40 -5.34
N TYR A 52 0.74 -14.21 -5.06
CA TYR A 52 1.75 -14.61 -6.03
C TYR A 52 1.27 -15.60 -7.12
N ASN A 53 0.04 -16.10 -7.00
CA ASN A 53 -0.55 -16.99 -7.99
C ASN A 53 -1.24 -16.24 -9.17
N GLU A 54 -1.37 -14.91 -9.08
CA GLU A 54 -1.99 -14.08 -10.13
C GLU A 54 -0.97 -13.73 -11.22
N LYS A 55 -1.01 -14.44 -12.33
CA LYS A 55 -0.05 -14.29 -13.44
C LYS A 55 -0.31 -13.11 -14.39
N THR A 56 -1.42 -12.38 -14.28
CA THR A 56 -1.92 -11.54 -15.38
C THR A 56 -2.22 -10.09 -15.03
N THR A 57 -2.26 -9.71 -13.78
CA THR A 57 -2.60 -8.34 -13.38
C THR A 57 -1.35 -7.47 -13.20
N LYS A 58 -1.48 -6.18 -13.53
CA LYS A 58 -0.41 -5.18 -13.42
C LYS A 58 -0.81 -4.12 -12.42
N ALA A 59 0.18 -3.48 -11.81
CA ALA A 59 -0.02 -2.32 -10.96
C ALA A 59 -0.88 -1.26 -11.65
N LYS A 60 -1.75 -0.60 -10.91
CA LYS A 60 -2.66 0.43 -11.43
C LYS A 60 -1.99 1.78 -11.57
N SER A 61 -2.19 2.41 -12.71
CA SER A 61 -1.92 3.83 -12.90
C SER A 61 -3.08 4.67 -12.36
N PHE A 62 -2.83 5.96 -12.10
CA PHE A 62 -3.81 6.86 -11.47
C PHE A 62 -5.17 6.92 -12.19
N TYR A 63 -5.21 6.85 -13.51
CA TYR A 63 -6.45 6.89 -14.29
C TYR A 63 -7.28 5.59 -14.20
N GLN A 64 -6.73 4.52 -13.65
CA GLN A 64 -7.44 3.25 -13.43
C GLN A 64 -8.09 3.18 -12.03
N ILE A 65 -7.81 4.16 -11.17
CA ILE A 65 -8.46 4.28 -9.87
C ILE A 65 -9.88 4.81 -10.08
N GLN A 66 -10.84 4.06 -9.58
CA GLN A 66 -12.24 4.48 -9.65
C GLN A 66 -12.52 5.57 -8.63
N VAL A 67 -13.04 6.68 -9.10
CA VAL A 67 -13.55 7.78 -8.28
C VAL A 67 -15.04 7.96 -8.52
N PRO A 68 -15.80 8.58 -7.60
CA PRO A 68 -17.21 8.89 -7.81
C PRO A 68 -17.43 9.67 -9.11
N ARG A 69 -18.61 9.45 -9.73
CA ARG A 69 -18.98 10.15 -10.96
C ARG A 69 -18.95 11.67 -10.75
N PHE A 70 -18.42 12.39 -11.73
CA PHE A 70 -18.21 13.84 -11.74
C PHE A 70 -17.06 14.36 -10.86
N TRP A 71 -16.32 13.50 -10.15
CA TRP A 71 -15.11 13.91 -9.48
C TRP A 71 -13.95 13.97 -10.47
N GLU A 72 -13.05 14.94 -10.27
CA GLU A 72 -11.89 15.16 -11.13
C GLU A 72 -10.60 14.64 -10.50
N ILE A 73 -9.72 14.08 -11.33
CA ILE A 73 -8.36 13.70 -10.93
C ILE A 73 -7.39 14.69 -11.59
N LYS A 74 -6.62 15.42 -10.77
CA LYS A 74 -5.57 16.36 -11.22
C LYS A 74 -4.21 15.72 -10.91
N ALA A 75 -3.59 15.15 -11.94
CA ALA A 75 -2.31 14.46 -11.80
C ALA A 75 -1.13 15.39 -12.07
N ASN A 76 -0.06 15.24 -11.26
CA ASN A 76 1.24 15.86 -11.47
C ASN A 76 2.37 14.80 -11.50
N GLY A 77 3.63 15.22 -11.39
CA GLY A 77 4.78 14.31 -11.50
C GLY A 77 4.85 13.25 -10.39
N ASN A 78 4.47 13.59 -9.16
CA ASN A 78 4.73 12.77 -7.98
C ASN A 78 3.48 12.25 -7.27
N TYR A 79 2.32 12.85 -7.54
CA TYR A 79 1.04 12.48 -6.94
C TYR A 79 -0.13 12.95 -7.81
N ALA A 80 -1.34 12.53 -7.49
CA ALA A 80 -2.56 13.12 -8.03
C ALA A 80 -3.48 13.54 -6.89
N GLU A 81 -4.33 14.52 -7.16
CA GLU A 81 -5.37 14.99 -6.24
C GLU A 81 -6.74 14.71 -6.83
N ILE A 82 -7.69 14.41 -5.96
CA ILE A 82 -9.06 14.08 -6.31
C ILE A 82 -9.96 15.21 -5.78
N PHE A 83 -10.80 15.74 -6.63
CA PHE A 83 -11.68 16.87 -6.33
C PHE A 83 -13.15 16.56 -6.61
N ASP A 84 -14.02 17.07 -5.74
CA ASP A 84 -15.47 17.18 -5.91
C ASP A 84 -15.78 18.68 -6.07
N GLY A 85 -15.88 19.14 -7.32
CA GLY A 85 -15.85 20.58 -7.62
C GLY A 85 -14.54 21.21 -7.16
N ASP A 86 -14.63 22.23 -6.30
CA ASP A 86 -13.46 22.91 -5.74
C ASP A 86 -12.92 22.24 -4.46
N GLN A 87 -13.60 21.23 -3.97
CA GLN A 87 -13.25 20.59 -2.70
C GLN A 87 -12.33 19.40 -2.93
N ARG A 88 -11.13 19.44 -2.34
CA ARG A 88 -10.20 18.31 -2.33
C ARG A 88 -10.78 17.19 -1.47
N ARG A 89 -10.95 16.02 -2.08
CA ARG A 89 -11.56 14.83 -1.48
C ARG A 89 -10.60 13.67 -1.32
N GLY A 90 -9.44 13.72 -1.98
CA GLY A 90 -8.45 12.68 -1.86
C GLY A 90 -7.11 13.04 -2.46
N LYS A 91 -6.14 12.15 -2.25
CA LYS A 91 -4.79 12.22 -2.81
C LYS A 91 -4.32 10.81 -3.15
N MET A 92 -3.78 10.66 -4.35
CA MET A 92 -3.11 9.43 -4.78
C MET A 92 -1.60 9.64 -4.67
N ASN A 93 -0.92 8.81 -3.88
CA ASN A 93 0.53 8.80 -3.82
C ASN A 93 1.05 7.72 -4.77
N TYR A 94 2.09 8.06 -5.55
CA TYR A 94 2.69 7.13 -6.49
C TYR A 94 3.83 6.36 -5.83
N PHE A 95 4.00 5.13 -6.26
CA PHE A 95 5.16 4.33 -5.90
C PHE A 95 6.42 4.98 -6.50
N LEU A 96 7.26 5.58 -5.66
CA LEU A 96 8.36 6.46 -6.07
C LEU A 96 9.33 5.83 -7.08
N PRO A 97 9.75 4.55 -6.97
CA PRO A 97 10.62 3.93 -7.98
C PRO A 97 10.01 3.88 -9.39
N LEU A 98 8.68 3.98 -9.51
CA LEU A 98 7.93 4.00 -10.76
C LEU A 98 7.07 5.27 -10.92
N ALA A 99 7.47 6.39 -10.29
CA ALA A 99 6.68 7.63 -10.28
C ALA A 99 6.38 8.17 -11.70
N TYR A 100 7.31 8.04 -12.64
CA TYR A 100 7.10 8.48 -14.02
C TYR A 100 6.01 7.66 -14.75
N HIS A 101 5.71 6.43 -14.32
CA HIS A 101 4.56 5.65 -14.77
C HIS A 101 3.28 5.98 -14.02
N ARG A 102 3.35 6.82 -12.97
CA ARG A 102 2.23 7.21 -12.11
C ARG A 102 1.48 5.99 -11.55
N ILE A 103 2.25 5.00 -11.11
CA ILE A 103 1.72 3.80 -10.45
C ILE A 103 1.28 4.19 -9.06
N VAL A 104 0.03 3.89 -8.73
CA VAL A 104 -0.56 4.24 -7.43
C VAL A 104 -0.13 3.23 -6.38
N GLU A 105 0.43 3.73 -5.28
CA GLU A 105 0.72 2.97 -4.06
C GLU A 105 -0.41 3.11 -3.06
N THR A 106 -0.84 4.35 -2.78
CA THR A 106 -1.94 4.62 -1.85
C THR A 106 -2.91 5.67 -2.38
N VAL A 107 -4.17 5.60 -1.91
CA VAL A 107 -5.19 6.62 -2.12
C VAL A 107 -5.73 7.03 -0.76
N GLU A 108 -5.47 8.28 -0.38
CA GLU A 108 -6.00 8.91 0.82
C GLU A 108 -7.37 9.54 0.51
N TRP A 109 -8.35 9.30 1.36
CA TRP A 109 -9.70 9.88 1.24
C TRP A 109 -9.96 10.86 2.37
N PHE A 110 -10.39 12.06 2.02
CA PHE A 110 -10.65 13.14 2.96
C PHE A 110 -12.15 13.39 3.14
N ASP A 111 -12.52 13.78 4.35
CA ASP A 111 -13.85 14.34 4.58
C ASP A 111 -13.96 15.79 4.06
N ARG A 112 -15.13 16.41 4.29
CA ARG A 112 -15.38 17.81 3.86
C ARG A 112 -14.51 18.83 4.57
N THR A 113 -13.92 18.50 5.70
CA THR A 113 -13.01 19.36 6.47
C THR A 113 -11.54 19.17 6.08
N GLY A 114 -11.24 18.25 5.16
CA GLY A 114 -9.87 17.92 4.71
C GLY A 114 -9.13 16.96 5.62
N ILE A 115 -9.82 16.36 6.61
CA ILE A 115 -9.22 15.36 7.50
C ILE A 115 -9.31 13.99 6.81
N ILE A 116 -8.20 13.23 6.84
CA ILE A 116 -8.15 11.87 6.33
C ILE A 116 -9.13 10.96 7.09
N ARG A 117 -9.86 10.13 6.36
CA ARG A 117 -10.82 9.17 6.92
C ARG A 117 -10.48 7.73 6.60
N SER A 118 -9.99 7.50 5.40
CA SER A 118 -9.48 6.18 5.02
C SER A 118 -8.33 6.32 4.03
N MET A 119 -7.55 5.27 3.92
CA MET A 119 -6.48 5.13 2.95
C MET A 119 -6.51 3.73 2.37
N ASP A 120 -6.72 3.65 1.06
CA ASP A 120 -6.58 2.41 0.30
C ASP A 120 -5.12 2.19 -0.08
N SER A 121 -4.62 0.97 0.07
CA SER A 121 -3.28 0.56 -0.38
C SER A 121 -3.39 -0.42 -1.55
N TYR A 122 -2.62 -0.15 -2.61
CA TYR A 122 -2.59 -0.96 -3.82
C TYR A 122 -1.25 -1.68 -3.96
N ASN A 123 -1.27 -2.89 -4.53
CA ASN A 123 -0.06 -3.67 -4.73
C ASN A 123 0.41 -3.68 -6.20
N CYS A 124 1.54 -4.32 -6.46
CA CYS A 124 2.12 -4.46 -7.79
C CYS A 124 1.26 -5.26 -8.79
N PHE A 125 0.20 -5.93 -8.30
CA PHE A 125 -0.82 -6.62 -9.13
C PHE A 125 -2.05 -5.74 -9.37
N GLY A 126 -2.08 -4.50 -8.87
CA GLY A 126 -3.22 -3.59 -9.02
C GLY A 126 -4.42 -3.93 -8.13
N LEU A 127 -4.24 -4.77 -7.13
CA LEU A 127 -5.26 -5.10 -6.14
C LEU A 127 -5.24 -4.11 -5.00
N ARG A 128 -6.40 -3.70 -4.50
CA ARG A 128 -6.54 -3.02 -3.22
C ARG A 128 -6.34 -4.07 -2.13
N PHE A 129 -5.14 -4.15 -1.59
CA PHE A 129 -4.77 -5.20 -0.65
C PHE A 129 -4.95 -4.81 0.81
N ALA A 130 -5.06 -3.50 1.11
CA ALA A 130 -5.35 -3.04 2.45
C ALA A 130 -6.15 -1.73 2.44
N GLU A 131 -6.87 -1.50 3.54
CA GLU A 131 -7.54 -0.25 3.86
C GLU A 131 -7.23 0.13 5.29
N THR A 132 -6.80 1.38 5.51
CA THR A 132 -6.57 1.95 6.83
C THR A 132 -7.68 2.95 7.13
N ILE A 133 -8.32 2.82 8.28
CA ILE A 133 -9.36 3.73 8.78
C ILE A 133 -8.74 4.67 9.80
N PHE A 134 -9.14 5.93 9.75
CA PHE A 134 -8.66 7.00 10.62
C PHE A 134 -9.80 7.58 11.46
N ASP A 135 -9.47 7.97 12.69
CA ASP A 135 -10.40 8.67 13.57
C ASP A 135 -10.63 10.13 13.14
N LYS A 136 -11.44 10.86 13.93
CA LYS A 136 -11.77 12.27 13.68
C LYS A 136 -10.55 13.20 13.79
N THR A 137 -9.45 12.74 14.38
CA THR A 137 -8.21 13.49 14.55
C THR A 137 -7.16 13.15 13.49
N GLY A 138 -7.47 12.21 12.58
CA GLY A 138 -6.55 11.74 11.54
C GLY A 138 -5.53 10.71 12.04
N ARG A 139 -5.79 10.03 13.17
CA ARG A 139 -4.97 8.92 13.65
C ARG A 139 -5.51 7.61 13.09
N ALA A 140 -4.62 6.74 12.62
CA ALA A 140 -5.00 5.39 12.21
C ALA A 140 -5.55 4.60 13.41
N VAL A 141 -6.69 3.95 13.24
CA VAL A 141 -7.34 3.14 14.26
C VAL A 141 -7.47 1.68 13.88
N LEU A 142 -7.58 1.40 12.60
CA LEU A 142 -7.76 0.05 12.07
C LEU A 142 -7.09 -0.08 10.72
N LYS A 143 -6.49 -1.23 10.44
CA LYS A 143 -6.05 -1.59 9.09
C LYS A 143 -6.51 -3.00 8.76
N SER A 144 -7.31 -3.12 7.70
CA SER A 144 -7.79 -4.40 7.18
C SER A 144 -7.01 -4.78 5.94
N TYR A 145 -6.65 -6.06 5.84
CA TYR A 145 -5.99 -6.63 4.67
C TYR A 145 -6.93 -7.59 3.95
N PHE A 146 -6.90 -7.55 2.63
CA PHE A 146 -7.82 -8.29 1.77
C PHE A 146 -7.06 -9.26 0.87
N ASN A 147 -7.70 -10.40 0.60
CA ASN A 147 -7.21 -11.31 -0.44
C ASN A 147 -7.61 -10.79 -1.84
N GLN A 148 -7.21 -11.53 -2.89
CA GLN A 148 -7.52 -11.22 -4.29
C GLN A 148 -9.03 -11.14 -4.60
N PHE A 149 -9.89 -11.74 -3.77
CA PHE A 149 -11.34 -11.70 -3.92
C PHE A 149 -11.99 -10.55 -3.14
N GLY A 150 -11.20 -9.70 -2.47
CA GLY A 150 -11.67 -8.60 -1.64
C GLY A 150 -12.22 -9.05 -0.28
N GLN A 151 -11.95 -10.28 0.15
CA GLN A 151 -12.32 -10.76 1.48
C GLN A 151 -11.28 -10.34 2.49
N GLU A 152 -11.71 -9.83 3.63
CA GLU A 152 -10.83 -9.46 4.75
C GLU A 152 -10.22 -10.74 5.37
N ILE A 153 -8.90 -10.73 5.50
CA ILE A 153 -8.14 -11.87 6.01
C ILE A 153 -7.39 -11.57 7.31
N ILE A 154 -6.95 -10.33 7.49
CA ILE A 154 -6.20 -9.90 8.67
C ILE A 154 -6.67 -8.50 9.03
N VAL A 155 -6.77 -8.23 10.32
CA VAL A 155 -7.09 -6.90 10.88
C VAL A 155 -6.05 -6.53 11.91
N GLU A 156 -5.47 -5.34 11.75
CA GLU A 156 -4.60 -4.70 12.74
C GLU A 156 -5.39 -3.60 13.45
N ASN A 157 -5.44 -3.65 14.76
CA ASN A 157 -6.07 -2.62 15.58
C ASN A 157 -4.98 -1.76 16.23
N PHE A 158 -4.96 -0.46 15.92
CA PHE A 158 -4.01 0.51 16.47
C PHE A 158 -4.52 1.22 17.73
N GLN A 159 -5.76 0.96 18.14
CA GLN A 159 -6.26 1.42 19.41
C GLN A 159 -5.62 0.57 20.51
N THR A 160 -4.54 1.07 21.11
CA THR A 160 -4.03 0.51 22.36
C THR A 160 -5.11 0.70 23.39
N GLY A 161 -5.83 -0.38 23.72
CA GLY A 161 -6.72 -0.38 24.86
C GLY A 161 -5.89 -0.06 26.10
N ASN A 162 -6.24 1.01 26.80
CA ASN A 162 -5.92 1.11 28.21
C ASN A 162 -6.65 -0.08 28.86
N ILE A 163 -5.89 -1.12 29.21
CA ILE A 163 -6.32 -2.13 30.17
C ILE A 163 -6.17 -1.55 31.55
#